data_1a9c322a735c76bacfe24261bbcd0b9e
#
_entry.id   1a9c322a735c76bacfe24261bbcd0b9e
#
_cell.length_a   1.000
_cell.length_b   1.000
_cell.length_c   1.000
_cell.angle_alpha   90.00
_cell.angle_beta   90.00
_cell.angle_gamma   90.00
#
_symmetry.space_group_name_H-M   'P 1'
#
loop_
_entity.id
_entity.type
_entity.pdbx_description
1 polymer ?
#
loop_
_entity_poly.entity_id
_entity_poly.type
_entity_poly.pdbx_seq_one_letter_code
_entity_poly.pdbx_strand_id
1 'polypeptide(L)'
;VIKPGLIGALGSWISGGVEFNWPYHHRPSGFLPCDFETEECGDGSVICWLSEHDPIDRMKGTVGIVLKPGCAYLETRMKLCNRTPVTKSFLWWENAAVPVNESYQIFFPKDVTYVNFHYLDSRISYPIAGDATFNGIDMTTARDISWHKNTKDATSYFACASQYDFFG
;
A
#
# COMPACT_ATOMS: atom_id res chain seq x y z
N VAL A 1 0.75 -11.20 14.17
CA VAL A 1 0.36 -10.36 15.32
C VAL A 1 -0.15 -9.04 14.80
N ILE A 2 -1.38 -8.71 15.13
CA ILE A 2 -2.01 -7.43 14.74
C ILE A 2 -1.65 -6.40 15.80
N LYS A 3 -1.06 -5.28 15.39
CA LYS A 3 -0.68 -4.19 16.29
C LYS A 3 -1.38 -2.90 15.85
N PRO A 4 -2.36 -2.40 16.62
CA PRO A 4 -2.91 -1.08 16.37
C PRO A 4 -1.86 -0.01 16.68
N GLY A 5 -1.82 1.05 15.89
CA GLY A 5 -0.90 2.15 16.07
C GLY A 5 -1.56 3.49 15.75
N LEU A 6 -0.89 4.57 16.12
CA LEU A 6 -1.24 5.92 15.73
C LEU A 6 -0.13 6.47 14.84
N ILE A 7 -0.50 7.02 13.69
CA ILE A 7 0.43 7.73 12.83
C ILE A 7 0.19 9.24 13.01
N GLY A 8 0.55 9.74 14.19
CA GLY A 8 0.38 11.15 14.52
C GLY A 8 -1.03 11.66 14.20
N ALA A 9 -1.13 12.79 13.50
CA ALA A 9 -2.39 13.38 13.07
C ALA A 9 -3.04 12.65 11.86
N LEU A 10 -2.38 11.65 11.30
CA LEU A 10 -2.86 10.93 10.12
C LEU A 10 -3.83 9.79 10.43
N GLY A 11 -4.14 9.59 11.69
CA GLY A 11 -5.10 8.59 12.13
C GLY A 11 -4.48 7.29 12.66
N SER A 12 -5.31 6.32 12.90
CA SER A 12 -4.93 5.02 13.42
C SER A 12 -4.85 3.98 12.31
N TRP A 13 -3.97 3.03 12.47
CA TRP A 13 -3.79 1.91 11.57
C TRP A 13 -3.49 0.62 12.30
N ILE A 14 -3.59 -0.49 11.60
CA ILE A 14 -3.28 -1.80 12.13
C ILE A 14 -2.26 -2.49 11.22
N SER A 15 -1.22 -3.07 11.82
CA SER A 15 -0.22 -3.82 11.08
C SER A 15 -0.71 -5.25 10.82
N GLY A 16 -0.68 -5.67 9.56
CA GLY A 16 -1.06 -7.01 9.10
C GLY A 16 -2.15 -6.99 8.04
N GLY A 17 -2.13 -7.97 7.13
CA GLY A 17 -3.08 -8.05 6.03
C GLY A 17 -2.93 -6.97 4.98
N VAL A 18 -4.03 -6.60 4.36
CA VAL A 18 -4.09 -5.49 3.39
C VAL A 18 -5.04 -4.43 3.92
N GLU A 19 -4.55 -3.22 4.04
CA GLU A 19 -5.32 -2.04 4.41
C GLU A 19 -5.73 -1.27 3.16
N PHE A 20 -7.02 -0.95 3.03
CA PHE A 20 -7.57 -0.14 1.94
C PHE A 20 -7.92 1.24 2.46
N ASN A 21 -7.31 2.29 1.94
CA ASN A 21 -7.45 3.65 2.42
C ASN A 21 -8.11 4.56 1.39
N TRP A 22 -9.17 5.23 1.85
CA TRP A 22 -9.89 6.28 1.15
C TRP A 22 -10.84 6.98 2.13
N PRO A 23 -11.37 8.18 1.94
CA PRO A 23 -11.03 9.06 0.82
C PRO A 23 -9.67 9.71 0.95
N TYR A 24 -9.01 9.69 2.11
CA TYR A 24 -7.72 10.37 2.32
C TYR A 24 -6.72 9.54 3.14
N HIS A 25 -6.80 9.59 4.48
CA HIS A 25 -5.81 9.07 5.42
C HIS A 25 -6.23 7.75 6.07
N HIS A 26 -5.32 7.15 6.83
CA HIS A 26 -5.65 6.09 7.77
C HIS A 26 -6.81 6.51 8.67
N ARG A 27 -7.66 5.59 9.00
CA ARG A 27 -8.87 5.86 9.79
C ARG A 27 -9.27 4.67 10.64
N PRO A 28 -10.01 4.89 11.76
CA PRO A 28 -10.43 3.82 12.63
C PRO A 28 -11.26 2.73 11.93
N SER A 29 -12.03 3.06 10.91
CA SER A 29 -12.81 2.11 10.13
C SER A 29 -11.95 1.10 9.36
N GLY A 30 -10.67 1.37 9.14
CA GLY A 30 -9.74 0.44 8.51
C GLY A 30 -9.52 -0.86 9.30
N PHE A 31 -9.89 -0.91 10.59
CA PHE A 31 -9.78 -2.09 11.45
C PHE A 31 -11.06 -2.42 12.24
N LEU A 32 -12.13 -1.68 12.02
CA LEU A 32 -13.44 -2.01 12.58
C LEU A 32 -14.17 -3.03 11.69
N PRO A 33 -15.11 -3.78 12.25
CA PRO A 33 -15.96 -4.65 11.44
C PRO A 33 -16.63 -3.87 10.31
N CYS A 34 -16.65 -4.45 9.13
CA CYS A 34 -17.35 -3.93 7.96
C CYS A 34 -18.40 -4.93 7.47
N ASP A 35 -19.33 -4.46 6.67
CA ASP A 35 -20.25 -5.35 5.96
C ASP A 35 -19.48 -6.15 4.92
N PHE A 36 -19.80 -7.44 4.80
CA PHE A 36 -19.18 -8.29 3.79
C PHE A 36 -20.20 -9.22 3.12
N GLU A 37 -19.87 -9.62 1.91
CA GLU A 37 -20.63 -10.58 1.12
C GLU A 37 -19.66 -11.39 0.26
N THR A 38 -19.97 -12.66 0.01
CA THR A 38 -19.22 -13.53 -0.90
C THR A 38 -20.02 -13.78 -2.16
N GLU A 39 -19.35 -13.68 -3.32
CA GLU A 39 -19.91 -13.93 -4.64
C GLU A 39 -19.11 -15.05 -5.32
N GLU A 40 -19.81 -16.08 -5.80
CA GLU A 40 -19.22 -17.11 -6.67
C GLU A 40 -19.51 -16.74 -8.13
N CYS A 41 -18.46 -16.61 -8.91
CA CYS A 41 -18.55 -16.23 -10.33
C CYS A 41 -18.63 -17.46 -11.24
N GLY A 42 -19.21 -17.28 -12.42
CA GLY A 42 -19.38 -18.38 -13.40
C GLY A 42 -18.08 -18.98 -13.95
N ASP A 43 -16.94 -18.30 -13.75
CA ASP A 43 -15.59 -18.77 -14.10
C ASP A 43 -14.90 -19.53 -12.95
N GLY A 44 -15.63 -19.77 -11.85
CA GLY A 44 -15.12 -20.42 -10.65
C GLY A 44 -14.33 -19.52 -9.72
N SER A 45 -14.18 -18.23 -10.01
CA SER A 45 -13.59 -17.27 -9.08
C SER A 45 -14.56 -16.94 -7.95
N VAL A 46 -14.00 -16.61 -6.79
CA VAL A 46 -14.75 -16.17 -5.62
C VAL A 46 -14.34 -14.76 -5.26
N ILE A 47 -15.29 -13.91 -4.97
CA ILE A 47 -15.05 -12.52 -4.55
C ILE A 47 -15.59 -12.34 -3.13
N CYS A 48 -14.75 -11.84 -2.24
CA CYS A 48 -15.18 -11.33 -0.95
C CYS A 48 -15.33 -9.80 -1.05
N TRP A 49 -16.56 -9.33 -1.07
CA TRP A 49 -16.88 -7.91 -1.07
C TRP A 49 -16.91 -7.37 0.35
N LEU A 50 -16.17 -6.29 0.59
CA LEU A 50 -16.12 -5.55 1.83
C LEU A 50 -16.65 -4.15 1.58
N SER A 51 -17.54 -3.67 2.43
CA SER A 51 -18.20 -2.38 2.19
C SER A 51 -18.26 -1.53 3.46
N GLU A 52 -17.99 -0.26 3.30
CA GLU A 52 -18.15 0.72 4.37
C GLU A 52 -18.63 2.07 3.83
N HIS A 53 -19.22 2.85 4.71
CA HIS A 53 -19.64 4.21 4.47
C HIS A 53 -18.86 5.16 5.36
N ASP A 54 -18.12 6.10 4.74
CA ASP A 54 -17.46 7.16 5.49
C ASP A 54 -18.48 8.22 5.93
N PRO A 55 -18.69 8.41 7.24
CA PRO A 55 -19.71 9.33 7.73
C PRO A 55 -19.33 10.81 7.60
N ILE A 56 -18.04 11.11 7.50
CA ILE A 56 -17.52 12.49 7.45
C ILE A 56 -17.66 13.04 6.03
N ASP A 57 -17.08 12.35 5.07
CA ASP A 57 -17.10 12.75 3.65
C ASP A 57 -18.33 12.23 2.89
N ARG A 58 -19.12 11.36 3.53
CA ARG A 58 -20.32 10.74 2.97
C ARG A 58 -20.05 10.01 1.65
N MET A 59 -18.92 9.35 1.59
CA MET A 59 -18.55 8.48 0.49
C MET A 59 -18.76 7.01 0.86
N LYS A 60 -19.13 6.17 -0.09
CA LYS A 60 -19.21 4.73 0.08
C LYS A 60 -18.09 4.06 -0.69
N GLY A 61 -17.31 3.22 -0.02
CA GLY A 61 -16.31 2.34 -0.61
C GLY A 61 -16.77 0.89 -0.56
N THR A 62 -16.49 0.17 -1.63
CA THR A 62 -16.64 -1.28 -1.70
C THR A 62 -15.39 -1.84 -2.33
N VAL A 63 -14.75 -2.78 -1.67
CA VAL A 63 -13.56 -3.49 -2.14
C VAL A 63 -13.91 -4.96 -2.31
N GLY A 64 -13.58 -5.53 -3.45
CA GLY A 64 -13.68 -6.95 -3.73
C GLY A 64 -12.29 -7.58 -3.75
N ILE A 65 -12.08 -8.58 -2.91
CA ILE A 65 -10.88 -9.42 -2.95
C ILE A 65 -11.24 -10.66 -3.76
N VAL A 66 -10.57 -10.83 -4.89
CA VAL A 66 -10.89 -11.90 -5.86
C VAL A 66 -9.84 -13.00 -5.80
N LEU A 67 -10.32 -14.23 -5.63
CA LEU A 67 -9.53 -15.45 -5.77
C LEU A 67 -9.96 -16.18 -7.05
N LYS A 68 -8.98 -16.43 -7.92
CA LYS A 68 -9.19 -17.21 -9.15
C LYS A 68 -8.64 -18.62 -9.02
N PRO A 69 -9.33 -19.63 -9.57
CA PRO A 69 -8.81 -20.99 -9.61
C PRO A 69 -7.43 -21.04 -10.30
N GLY A 70 -6.48 -21.75 -9.69
CA GLY A 70 -5.15 -21.96 -10.25
C GLY A 70 -4.21 -20.75 -10.21
N CYS A 71 -4.61 -19.62 -9.63
CA CYS A 71 -3.79 -18.41 -9.50
C CYS A 71 -3.21 -18.30 -8.09
N ALA A 72 -1.94 -17.91 -7.99
CA ALA A 72 -1.23 -17.68 -6.73
C ALA A 72 -1.16 -16.16 -6.39
N TYR A 73 -2.11 -15.39 -6.86
CA TYR A 73 -2.25 -13.96 -6.56
C TYR A 73 -3.70 -13.60 -6.26
N LEU A 74 -3.89 -12.48 -5.57
CA LEU A 74 -5.18 -11.86 -5.34
C LEU A 74 -5.35 -10.70 -6.33
N GLU A 75 -6.57 -10.55 -6.87
CA GLU A 75 -6.97 -9.29 -7.49
C GLU A 75 -7.76 -8.45 -6.50
N THR A 76 -7.59 -7.16 -6.54
CA THR A 76 -8.46 -6.21 -5.84
C THR A 76 -9.34 -5.47 -6.83
N ARG A 77 -10.61 -5.33 -6.49
CA ARG A 77 -11.59 -4.51 -7.22
C ARG A 77 -12.12 -3.44 -6.29
N MET A 78 -12.30 -2.25 -6.79
CA MET A 78 -12.85 -1.19 -5.97
C MET A 78 -13.99 -0.46 -6.68
N LYS A 79 -14.97 -0.03 -5.86
CA LYS A 79 -16.07 0.83 -6.29
C LYS A 79 -16.22 1.95 -5.27
N LEU A 80 -15.92 3.16 -5.68
CA LEU A 80 -16.07 4.36 -4.86
C LEU A 80 -17.29 5.15 -5.33
N CYS A 81 -18.10 5.58 -4.40
CA CYS A 81 -19.32 6.32 -4.69
C CYS A 81 -19.40 7.59 -3.83
N ASN A 82 -19.39 8.73 -4.51
CA ASN A 82 -19.70 10.02 -3.87
C ASN A 82 -21.23 10.11 -3.69
N ARG A 83 -21.67 10.12 -2.44
CA ARG A 83 -23.10 10.22 -2.07
C ARG A 83 -23.52 11.65 -1.73
N THR A 84 -22.72 12.63 -2.10
CA THR A 84 -23.04 14.06 -1.92
C THR A 84 -23.40 14.70 -3.27
N PRO A 85 -24.14 15.79 -3.28
CA PRO A 85 -24.51 16.50 -4.50
C PRO A 85 -23.35 17.36 -5.07
N VAL A 86 -22.19 17.40 -4.41
CA VAL A 86 -21.04 18.20 -4.81
C VAL A 86 -19.88 17.33 -5.22
N THR A 87 -19.04 17.82 -6.11
CA THR A 87 -17.80 17.15 -6.50
C THR A 87 -16.87 17.03 -5.30
N LYS A 88 -16.30 15.85 -5.11
CA LYS A 88 -15.31 15.52 -4.08
C LYS A 88 -14.05 14.99 -4.75
N SER A 89 -12.89 15.37 -4.22
CA SER A 89 -11.63 14.69 -4.50
C SER A 89 -11.41 13.54 -3.52
N PHE A 90 -10.56 12.62 -3.87
CA PHE A 90 -10.16 11.51 -3.01
C PHE A 90 -8.74 11.06 -3.31
N LEU A 91 -8.14 10.40 -2.36
CA LEU A 91 -6.93 9.62 -2.50
C LEU A 91 -7.29 8.15 -2.26
N TRP A 92 -6.89 7.27 -3.17
CA TRP A 92 -6.94 5.83 -2.97
C TRP A 92 -5.54 5.28 -2.81
N TRP A 93 -5.34 4.42 -1.84
CA TRP A 93 -4.08 3.71 -1.65
C TRP A 93 -4.28 2.44 -0.82
N GLU A 94 -3.41 1.48 -1.00
CA GLU A 94 -3.42 0.19 -0.35
C GLU A 94 -2.08 -0.06 0.33
N ASN A 95 -2.13 -0.66 1.51
CA ASN A 95 -0.96 -1.12 2.24
C ASN A 95 -1.05 -2.63 2.45
N ALA A 96 -0.14 -3.38 1.85
CA ALA A 96 0.03 -4.80 2.13
C ALA A 96 1.16 -4.99 3.15
N ALA A 97 0.88 -5.70 4.24
CA ALA A 97 1.88 -6.08 5.22
C ALA A 97 2.33 -7.52 4.97
N VAL A 98 3.62 -7.68 4.74
CA VAL A 98 4.23 -8.99 4.50
C VAL A 98 5.35 -9.25 5.49
N PRO A 99 5.62 -10.51 5.86
CA PRO A 99 6.81 -10.86 6.63
C PRO A 99 8.07 -10.53 5.88
N VAL A 100 9.03 -9.88 6.53
CA VAL A 100 10.34 -9.57 5.96
C VAL A 100 11.45 -10.27 6.73
N ASN A 101 12.53 -10.61 6.03
CA ASN A 101 13.77 -11.15 6.57
C ASN A 101 14.95 -10.66 5.75
N GLU A 102 16.15 -11.09 6.05
CA GLU A 102 17.36 -10.64 5.34
C GLU A 102 17.41 -10.99 3.86
N SER A 103 16.63 -11.97 3.42
CA SER A 103 16.49 -12.34 2.02
C SER A 103 15.32 -11.66 1.28
N TYR A 104 14.63 -10.74 1.97
CA TYR A 104 13.55 -9.98 1.36
C TYR A 104 14.09 -8.88 0.44
N GLN A 105 13.54 -8.81 -0.77
CA GLN A 105 13.92 -7.84 -1.79
C GLN A 105 12.67 -7.18 -2.37
N ILE A 106 12.75 -5.88 -2.62
CA ILE A 106 11.69 -5.07 -3.22
C ILE A 106 12.01 -4.86 -4.70
N PHE A 107 11.01 -5.09 -5.55
CA PHE A 107 11.13 -4.89 -6.98
C PHE A 107 10.15 -3.82 -7.45
N PHE A 108 10.63 -2.90 -8.26
CA PHE A 108 9.81 -1.95 -8.99
C PHE A 108 9.86 -2.24 -10.50
N PRO A 109 8.92 -1.72 -11.29
CA PRO A 109 9.02 -1.74 -12.75
C PRO A 109 10.35 -1.17 -13.24
N LYS A 110 10.80 -1.63 -14.40
CA LYS A 110 12.15 -1.31 -14.94
C LYS A 110 12.40 0.16 -15.22
N ASP A 111 11.37 0.96 -15.36
CA ASP A 111 11.45 2.40 -15.56
C ASP A 111 11.71 3.18 -14.26
N VAL A 112 11.64 2.50 -13.10
CA VAL A 112 11.98 3.09 -11.81
C VAL A 112 13.50 3.07 -11.63
N THR A 113 14.12 4.22 -11.81
CA THR A 113 15.57 4.41 -11.67
C THR A 113 15.96 5.24 -10.46
N TYR A 114 14.98 5.69 -9.69
CA TYR A 114 15.17 6.45 -8.45
C TYR A 114 13.96 6.28 -7.53
N VAL A 115 14.19 6.55 -6.24
CA VAL A 115 13.17 6.62 -5.21
C VAL A 115 13.29 7.92 -4.42
N ASN A 116 12.18 8.36 -3.84
CA ASN A 116 12.16 9.48 -2.91
C ASN A 116 11.91 8.95 -1.50
N PHE A 117 12.68 9.41 -0.53
CA PHE A 117 12.43 9.09 0.86
C PHE A 117 11.25 9.89 1.41
N HIS A 118 10.42 9.23 2.22
CA HIS A 118 9.15 9.80 2.67
C HIS A 118 9.30 11.04 3.55
N TYR A 119 10.34 11.12 4.36
CA TYR A 119 10.54 12.18 5.34
C TYR A 119 11.65 13.19 4.98
N LEU A 120 12.35 12.91 3.93
CA LEU A 120 13.41 13.80 3.43
C LEU A 120 13.09 14.07 1.97
N ASP A 121 13.09 15.33 1.59
CA ASP A 121 13.01 15.73 0.18
C ASP A 121 14.33 15.38 -0.53
N SER A 122 14.66 14.11 -0.49
CA SER A 122 15.88 13.56 -1.07
C SER A 122 15.54 12.43 -2.03
N ARG A 123 16.05 12.57 -3.23
CA ARG A 123 15.95 11.60 -4.31
C ARG A 123 17.23 10.80 -4.37
N ILE A 124 17.10 9.48 -4.42
CA ILE A 124 18.25 8.56 -4.49
C ILE A 124 18.05 7.61 -5.66
N SER A 125 19.14 7.27 -6.34
CA SER A 125 19.16 6.27 -7.40
C SER A 125 18.72 4.90 -6.88
N TYR A 126 18.01 4.16 -7.70
CA TYR A 126 17.49 2.83 -7.39
C TYR A 126 17.80 1.84 -8.52
N PRO A 127 18.14 0.57 -8.24
CA PRO A 127 18.30 0.00 -6.91
C PRO A 127 19.60 0.34 -6.19
N ILE A 128 20.59 0.83 -6.92
CA ILE A 128 21.92 1.16 -6.36
C ILE A 128 21.95 2.61 -5.91
N ALA A 129 21.94 2.81 -4.61
CA ALA A 129 22.13 4.12 -3.99
C ALA A 129 23.64 4.42 -3.83
N GLY A 130 24.07 5.65 -4.15
CA GLY A 130 25.49 5.98 -4.14
C GLY A 130 25.88 7.36 -3.64
N ASP A 131 24.94 8.23 -3.30
CA ASP A 131 25.26 9.66 -3.15
C ASP A 131 24.56 10.40 -2.00
N ALA A 132 23.96 9.68 -1.05
CA ALA A 132 23.26 10.34 0.06
C ALA A 132 23.36 9.57 1.37
N THR A 133 23.03 10.26 2.46
CA THR A 133 22.84 9.68 3.80
C THR A 133 21.36 9.70 4.14
N PHE A 134 20.81 8.59 4.60
CA PHE A 134 19.41 8.49 5.02
C PHE A 134 19.28 7.77 6.36
N ASN A 135 18.57 8.36 7.31
CA ASN A 135 18.42 7.83 8.66
C ASN A 135 19.72 7.38 9.32
N GLY A 136 20.83 8.12 9.05
CA GLY A 136 22.16 7.80 9.55
C GLY A 136 22.80 6.57 8.90
N ILE A 137 22.26 6.06 7.79
CA ILE A 137 22.96 5.13 6.90
C ILE A 137 23.69 5.95 5.85
N ASP A 138 24.98 5.71 5.74
CA ASP A 138 25.77 6.24 4.64
C ASP A 138 25.42 5.48 3.35
N MET A 139 24.80 6.18 2.41
CA MET A 139 24.42 5.66 1.10
C MET A 139 25.48 5.94 0.03
N THR A 140 26.60 6.59 0.40
CA THR A 140 27.67 6.95 -0.56
C THR A 140 28.50 5.75 -1.01
N THR A 141 28.43 4.63 -0.31
CA THR A 141 29.06 3.38 -0.70
C THR A 141 28.11 2.52 -1.50
N ALA A 142 27.96 2.74 -2.79
CA ALA A 142 27.14 1.98 -3.75
C ALA A 142 26.40 0.78 -3.14
N ARG A 143 25.24 1.04 -2.56
CA ARG A 143 24.49 0.06 -1.80
C ARG A 143 23.20 -0.30 -2.52
N ASP A 144 22.94 -1.58 -2.69
CA ASP A 144 21.66 -2.04 -3.25
C ASP A 144 20.56 -1.96 -2.19
N ILE A 145 19.74 -0.90 -2.27
CA ILE A 145 18.65 -0.61 -1.34
C ILE A 145 17.36 -1.38 -1.64
N SER A 146 17.34 -2.18 -2.69
CA SER A 146 16.23 -3.11 -2.92
C SER A 146 16.20 -4.23 -1.87
N TRP A 147 17.35 -4.60 -1.31
CA TRP A 147 17.44 -5.60 -0.25
C TRP A 147 17.15 -4.99 1.12
N HIS A 148 16.17 -5.57 1.84
CA HIS A 148 15.79 -5.12 3.17
C HIS A 148 16.99 -5.03 4.14
N LYS A 149 17.89 -6.00 4.11
CA LYS A 149 19.10 -6.04 4.94
C LYS A 149 20.06 -4.85 4.75
N ASN A 150 19.95 -4.15 3.63
CA ASN A 150 20.80 -2.99 3.31
C ASN A 150 20.17 -1.67 3.74
N THR A 151 18.98 -1.70 4.30
CA THR A 151 18.26 -0.54 4.84
C THR A 151 18.11 -0.68 6.35
N LYS A 152 17.88 0.43 7.05
CA LYS A 152 17.51 0.40 8.47
C LYS A 152 16.04 0.08 8.66
N ASP A 153 15.72 -0.40 9.87
CA ASP A 153 14.35 -0.47 10.34
C ASP A 153 13.64 0.88 10.15
N ALA A 154 12.36 0.81 9.79
CA ALA A 154 11.51 1.97 9.53
C ALA A 154 12.00 2.87 8.36
N THR A 155 12.79 2.36 7.43
CA THR A 155 13.07 3.06 6.18
C THR A 155 11.80 3.11 5.33
N SER A 156 11.45 4.30 4.85
CA SER A 156 10.29 4.52 4.00
C SER A 156 10.68 5.29 2.76
N TYR A 157 10.38 4.72 1.60
CA TYR A 157 10.58 5.39 0.32
C TYR A 157 9.49 5.00 -0.67
N PHE A 158 9.30 5.80 -1.70
CA PHE A 158 8.34 5.54 -2.76
C PHE A 158 8.94 5.86 -4.13
N ALA A 159 8.38 5.21 -5.14
CA ALA A 159 8.72 5.42 -6.53
C ALA A 159 7.48 5.76 -7.36
N CYS A 160 7.69 6.42 -8.49
CA CYS A 160 6.66 6.59 -9.50
C CYS A 160 7.06 5.79 -10.73
N ALA A 161 6.25 4.79 -11.07
CA ALA A 161 6.37 4.04 -12.30
C ALA A 161 5.47 4.66 -13.38
N SER A 162 5.95 4.76 -14.60
CA SER A 162 5.17 5.23 -15.75
C SER A 162 4.64 4.07 -16.59
N GLN A 163 5.11 2.85 -16.35
CA GLN A 163 4.68 1.64 -17.02
C GLN A 163 3.93 0.72 -16.06
N TYR A 164 2.88 0.11 -16.55
CA TYR A 164 2.14 -0.91 -15.82
C TYR A 164 2.87 -2.24 -16.00
N ASP A 165 3.53 -2.68 -14.94
CA ASP A 165 4.27 -3.92 -14.90
C ASP A 165 4.17 -4.50 -13.48
N PHE A 166 4.95 -5.50 -13.22
CA PHE A 166 5.05 -6.15 -11.92
C PHE A 166 5.93 -5.35 -10.96
N PHE A 167 5.52 -5.28 -9.69
CA PHE A 167 6.38 -4.91 -8.56
C PHE A 167 6.17 -5.90 -7.41
N GLY A 168 7.17 -6.07 -6.55
CA GLY A 168 7.08 -6.98 -5.41
C GLY A 168 8.18 -6.72 -4.38
#